data_b277fb8d9cc68ff479eab3b5e421cf9b
#
_entry.id   b277fb8d9cc68ff479eab3b5e421cf9b
#
_cell.length_a   1.000
_cell.length_b   1.000
_cell.length_c   1.000
_cell.angle_alpha   90.00
_cell.angle_beta   90.00
_cell.angle_gamma   90.00
#
_symmetry.space_group_name_H-M   'P 1'
#
loop_
_entity.id
_entity.type
_entity.pdbx_description
1 polymer ?
#
loop_
_entity_poly.entity_id
_entity_poly.type
_entity_poly.pdbx_seq_one_letter_code
_entity_poly.pdbx_strand_id
1 'polypeptide(L)'
;NVTVEVKDEEGGLYSYLVEIYTEDPLTNENASVLATRTANKENNFKATAAITLLPTQKGIYIKQTDPRGRVEVYLFDVPEDNDNFTCKLYYQESAAQNRVLMSRTATTRAVSPEKPVYTSIPSEAKEITEMQGTTLLRDASYKITSDYNGTFKFDGYDGEIKTKVYVDATWTIPTTFQFQNGIEIIVMDNAKIKASGVMTFIRNSMLTVMDEGNVEAENISFTNGAPAALRNWGNVSVTNTMTLHSGATLYNGGTITSKDIAINSNTQIINDNKIELEGEFNLPSNFSLENNGEIYGKKMIANSDAVITNKNIIIFETISFTNPTVNNSCSMEATISFYANGIKLNLTQGYIKAPKMEFQN
;
A
#
# COMPACT_ATOMS: atom_id res chain seq x y z
N ASN A 1 -22.89 16.91 -22.47
CA ASN A 1 -22.84 16.19 -21.18
C ASN A 1 -22.14 14.84 -21.35
N VAL A 2 -21.31 14.50 -20.40
CA VAL A 2 -20.69 13.18 -20.28
C VAL A 2 -21.37 12.42 -19.14
N THR A 3 -21.87 11.23 -19.45
CA THR A 3 -22.39 10.31 -18.43
C THR A 3 -21.43 9.14 -18.29
N VAL A 4 -20.94 8.88 -17.09
CA VAL A 4 -20.07 7.77 -16.77
C VAL A 4 -20.88 6.69 -16.03
N GLU A 5 -20.98 5.49 -16.60
CA GLU A 5 -21.61 4.34 -15.97
C GLU A 5 -20.55 3.46 -15.34
N VAL A 6 -20.64 3.25 -14.03
CA VAL A 6 -19.73 2.41 -13.24
C VAL A 6 -20.38 1.06 -12.99
N LYS A 7 -19.59 -0.02 -13.02
CA LYS A 7 -20.08 -1.34 -12.65
C LYS A 7 -20.17 -1.45 -11.12
N ASP A 8 -21.34 -1.80 -10.65
CA ASP A 8 -21.52 -2.20 -9.25
C ASP A 8 -21.10 -3.65 -9.05
N GLU A 9 -19.91 -3.86 -8.52
CA GLU A 9 -19.37 -5.22 -8.30
C GLU A 9 -19.85 -5.86 -7.00
N GLU A 10 -20.46 -5.09 -6.08
CA GLU A 10 -20.78 -5.58 -4.73
C GLU A 10 -22.21 -5.24 -4.27
N GLY A 11 -23.18 -5.24 -5.17
CA GLY A 11 -24.62 -5.22 -4.80
C GLY A 11 -25.12 -3.92 -4.20
N GLY A 12 -24.56 -2.78 -4.59
CA GLY A 12 -25.07 -1.45 -4.23
C GLY A 12 -24.57 -0.89 -2.90
N LEU A 13 -23.50 -1.46 -2.35
CA LEU A 13 -22.96 -1.05 -1.05
C LEU A 13 -21.96 0.11 -1.16
N TYR A 14 -21.46 0.44 -2.37
CA TYR A 14 -20.36 1.37 -2.53
C TYR A 14 -20.70 2.62 -3.34
N SER A 15 -19.92 3.66 -3.09
CA SER A 15 -19.90 4.89 -3.88
C SER A 15 -18.55 5.00 -4.57
N TYR A 16 -18.54 5.32 -5.85
CA TYR A 16 -17.33 5.49 -6.66
C TYR A 16 -17.12 6.97 -6.95
N LEU A 17 -15.91 7.45 -6.71
CA LEU A 17 -15.53 8.80 -7.15
C LEU A 17 -15.13 8.73 -8.62
N VAL A 18 -15.72 9.62 -9.43
CA VAL A 18 -15.47 9.73 -10.87
C VAL A 18 -14.95 11.13 -11.17
N GLU A 19 -13.76 11.20 -11.74
CA GLU A 19 -13.09 12.44 -12.16
C GLU A 19 -12.82 12.41 -13.65
N ILE A 20 -13.06 13.51 -14.35
CA ILE A 20 -12.92 13.64 -15.82
C ILE A 20 -11.78 14.61 -16.12
N TYR A 21 -10.87 14.24 -17.03
CA TYR A 21 -9.69 15.00 -17.42
C TYR A 21 -9.55 15.10 -18.94
N THR A 22 -8.84 16.11 -19.45
CA THR A 22 -8.41 16.20 -20.86
C THR A 22 -7.06 15.55 -21.12
N GLU A 23 -6.27 15.33 -20.08
CA GLU A 23 -4.94 14.73 -20.11
C GLU A 23 -4.87 13.56 -19.16
N ASP A 24 -3.94 12.62 -19.42
CA ASP A 24 -3.78 11.43 -18.60
C ASP A 24 -3.32 11.82 -17.17
N PRO A 25 -4.17 11.67 -16.14
CA PRO A 25 -3.84 12.05 -14.77
C PRO A 25 -2.80 11.12 -14.11
N LEU A 26 -2.43 10.02 -14.77
CA LEU A 26 -1.38 9.11 -14.28
C LEU A 26 0.01 9.53 -14.79
N THR A 27 0.07 10.22 -15.92
CA THR A 27 1.33 10.67 -16.52
C THR A 27 1.59 12.16 -16.35
N ASN A 28 0.54 12.95 -16.08
CA ASN A 28 0.64 14.38 -15.82
C ASN A 28 0.04 14.72 -14.44
N GLU A 29 0.90 14.93 -13.46
CA GLU A 29 0.50 15.29 -12.08
C GLU A 29 -0.24 16.64 -12.00
N ASN A 30 -0.10 17.49 -13.03
CA ASN A 30 -0.78 18.77 -13.14
C ASN A 30 -2.04 18.72 -14.02
N ALA A 31 -2.49 17.51 -14.40
CA ALA A 31 -3.71 17.37 -15.19
C ALA A 31 -4.90 18.01 -14.48
N SER A 32 -5.57 18.95 -15.16
CA SER A 32 -6.70 19.65 -14.59
C SER A 32 -7.95 18.78 -14.61
N VAL A 33 -8.63 18.68 -13.49
CA VAL A 33 -9.93 18.02 -13.37
C VAL A 33 -10.99 18.90 -14.00
N LEU A 34 -11.71 18.39 -15.00
CA LEU A 34 -12.84 19.07 -15.63
C LEU A 34 -14.11 18.93 -14.80
N ALA A 35 -14.31 17.78 -14.19
CA ALA A 35 -15.46 17.52 -13.33
C ALA A 35 -15.15 16.39 -12.35
N THR A 36 -15.76 16.48 -11.16
CA THR A 36 -15.75 15.43 -10.13
C THR A 36 -17.20 15.09 -9.78
N ARG A 37 -17.55 13.81 -9.77
CA ARG A 37 -18.91 13.31 -9.47
C ARG A 37 -18.81 12.00 -8.67
N THR A 38 -19.91 11.63 -8.05
CA THR A 38 -20.06 10.36 -7.35
C THR A 38 -21.05 9.48 -8.10
N ALA A 39 -20.70 8.23 -8.34
CA ALA A 39 -21.59 7.20 -8.86
C ALA A 39 -21.92 6.21 -7.74
N ASN A 40 -23.20 6.06 -7.39
CA ASN A 40 -23.68 5.23 -6.30
C ASN A 40 -25.10 4.69 -6.59
N LYS A 41 -25.67 3.97 -5.65
CA LYS A 41 -27.01 3.40 -5.77
C LYS A 41 -28.11 4.45 -6.03
N GLU A 42 -27.99 5.64 -5.45
CA GLU A 42 -29.01 6.69 -5.57
C GLU A 42 -29.11 7.24 -7.00
N ASN A 43 -28.01 7.22 -7.75
CA ASN A 43 -27.97 7.65 -9.15
C ASN A 43 -27.79 6.48 -10.14
N ASN A 44 -28.15 5.24 -9.70
CA ASN A 44 -28.01 4.01 -10.49
C ASN A 44 -26.58 3.82 -11.04
N PHE A 45 -25.56 4.15 -10.27
CA PHE A 45 -24.15 4.09 -10.64
C PHE A 45 -23.78 4.88 -11.88
N LYS A 46 -24.47 6.02 -12.09
CA LYS A 46 -24.23 6.96 -13.19
C LYS A 46 -23.79 8.30 -12.65
N ALA A 47 -22.62 8.76 -13.10
CA ALA A 47 -22.11 10.09 -12.82
C ALA A 47 -22.23 10.96 -14.07
N THR A 48 -23.08 11.98 -14.06
CA THR A 48 -23.28 12.87 -15.21
C THR A 48 -22.68 14.24 -14.91
N ALA A 49 -21.87 14.75 -15.84
CA ALA A 49 -21.26 16.07 -15.76
C ALA A 49 -21.39 16.84 -17.08
N ALA A 50 -21.70 18.11 -17.00
CA ALA A 50 -21.51 19.05 -18.10
C ALA A 50 -20.05 19.50 -18.11
N ILE A 51 -19.35 19.26 -19.22
CA ILE A 51 -17.97 19.69 -19.42
C ILE A 51 -17.84 20.44 -20.72
N THR A 52 -16.88 21.37 -20.80
CA THR A 52 -16.56 22.10 -22.03
C THR A 52 -15.25 21.52 -22.57
N LEU A 53 -15.30 21.02 -23.80
CA LEU A 53 -14.13 20.49 -24.50
C LEU A 53 -13.71 21.43 -25.63
N LEU A 54 -12.44 21.51 -25.91
CA LEU A 54 -11.94 22.21 -27.08
C LEU A 54 -12.32 21.40 -28.34
N PRO A 55 -12.59 22.08 -29.49
CA PRO A 55 -12.94 21.41 -30.76
C PRO A 55 -11.87 20.40 -31.22
N THR A 56 -10.62 20.56 -30.74
CA THR A 56 -9.49 19.69 -31.08
C THR A 56 -9.35 18.49 -30.13
N GLN A 57 -10.14 18.45 -29.04
CA GLN A 57 -10.08 17.39 -28.03
C GLN A 57 -10.70 16.11 -28.58
N LYS A 58 -9.88 15.12 -28.87
CA LYS A 58 -10.32 13.84 -29.43
C LYS A 58 -10.60 12.75 -28.38
N GLY A 59 -10.13 12.93 -27.16
CA GLY A 59 -10.32 11.94 -26.09
C GLY A 59 -10.41 12.62 -24.72
N ILE A 60 -11.05 11.94 -23.79
CA ILE A 60 -11.10 12.29 -22.38
C ILE A 60 -10.65 11.09 -21.52
N TYR A 61 -10.05 11.41 -20.39
CA TYR A 61 -9.66 10.43 -19.39
C TYR A 61 -10.68 10.43 -18.26
N ILE A 62 -11.15 9.26 -17.90
CA ILE A 62 -12.06 9.03 -16.77
C ILE A 62 -11.28 8.28 -15.70
N LYS A 63 -11.10 8.91 -14.56
CA LYS A 63 -10.51 8.30 -13.38
C LYS A 63 -11.62 7.87 -12.43
N GLN A 64 -11.68 6.59 -12.12
CA GLN A 64 -12.58 6.01 -11.13
C GLN A 64 -11.78 5.65 -9.89
N THR A 65 -12.28 6.04 -8.72
CA THR A 65 -11.73 5.62 -7.43
C THR A 65 -12.83 4.89 -6.65
N ASP A 66 -12.58 3.63 -6.28
CA ASP A 66 -13.47 2.86 -5.45
C ASP A 66 -13.32 3.24 -3.96
N PRO A 67 -14.25 2.83 -3.07
CA PRO A 67 -14.17 3.13 -1.64
C PRO A 67 -12.96 2.55 -0.91
N ARG A 68 -12.28 1.59 -1.55
CA ARG A 68 -11.03 0.98 -1.06
C ARG A 68 -9.80 1.78 -1.51
N GLY A 69 -10.02 2.89 -2.27
CA GLY A 69 -8.94 3.71 -2.82
C GLY A 69 -8.29 3.13 -4.09
N ARG A 70 -8.86 2.05 -4.66
CA ARG A 70 -8.38 1.51 -5.93
C ARG A 70 -8.75 2.48 -7.04
N VAL A 71 -7.76 2.86 -7.85
CA VAL A 71 -7.90 3.82 -8.95
C VAL A 71 -7.80 3.10 -10.29
N GLU A 72 -8.72 3.38 -11.19
CA GLU A 72 -8.68 2.97 -12.59
C GLU A 72 -8.84 4.19 -13.48
N VAL A 73 -8.08 4.26 -14.58
CA VAL A 73 -8.16 5.35 -15.55
C VAL A 73 -8.46 4.77 -16.92
N TYR A 74 -9.45 5.35 -17.57
CA TYR A 74 -9.95 4.95 -18.88
C TYR A 74 -9.82 6.09 -19.86
N LEU A 75 -9.40 5.82 -21.09
CA LEU A 75 -9.43 6.79 -22.17
C LEU A 75 -10.65 6.49 -23.08
N PHE A 76 -11.46 7.50 -23.32
CA PHE A 76 -12.59 7.44 -24.24
C PHE A 76 -12.43 8.46 -25.37
N ASP A 77 -12.72 8.04 -26.60
CA ASP A 77 -12.81 8.96 -27.72
C ASP A 77 -14.05 9.85 -27.57
N VAL A 78 -13.88 11.14 -27.83
CA VAL A 78 -14.99 12.10 -27.86
C VAL A 78 -15.69 11.94 -29.21
N PRO A 79 -17.01 11.62 -29.24
CA PRO A 79 -17.75 11.53 -30.48
C PRO A 79 -17.78 12.87 -31.25
N GLU A 80 -17.86 12.81 -32.57
CA GLU A 80 -17.94 14.03 -33.40
C GLU A 80 -19.21 14.84 -33.10
N ASP A 81 -20.34 14.16 -32.80
CA ASP A 81 -21.59 14.76 -32.33
C ASP A 81 -21.59 14.78 -30.78
N ASN A 82 -20.86 15.71 -30.20
CA ASN A 82 -20.47 15.67 -28.79
C ASN A 82 -21.43 16.31 -27.78
N ASP A 83 -22.72 16.45 -28.08
CA ASP A 83 -23.66 17.02 -27.13
C ASP A 83 -23.94 16.18 -25.88
N ASN A 84 -24.08 14.86 -26.08
CA ASN A 84 -24.27 13.91 -24.97
C ASN A 84 -23.68 12.55 -25.33
N PHE A 85 -22.78 12.02 -24.53
CA PHE A 85 -22.27 10.66 -24.71
C PHE A 85 -22.06 9.94 -23.36
N THR A 86 -22.02 8.61 -23.42
CA THR A 86 -21.91 7.75 -22.24
C THR A 86 -20.63 6.92 -22.29
N CYS A 87 -19.83 7.00 -21.24
CA CYS A 87 -18.64 6.20 -21.02
C CYS A 87 -18.99 5.04 -20.07
N LYS A 88 -18.86 3.79 -20.53
CA LYS A 88 -19.14 2.60 -19.72
C LYS A 88 -17.83 1.98 -19.26
N LEU A 89 -17.56 1.99 -17.96
CA LEU A 89 -16.27 1.56 -17.40
C LEU A 89 -16.12 0.03 -17.27
N TYR A 90 -17.17 -0.73 -17.49
CA TYR A 90 -17.19 -2.18 -17.25
C TYR A 90 -17.33 -3.05 -18.51
N TYR A 91 -17.22 -2.48 -19.71
CA TYR A 91 -17.52 -3.24 -20.91
C TYR A 91 -16.27 -3.70 -21.65
N GLN A 92 -15.98 -5.00 -21.56
CA GLN A 92 -14.94 -5.68 -22.36
C GLN A 92 -15.48 -6.50 -23.53
N GLU A 93 -16.76 -6.36 -23.95
CA GLU A 93 -17.27 -7.13 -25.08
C GLU A 93 -17.68 -6.27 -26.28
N SER A 94 -17.10 -6.70 -27.41
CA SER A 94 -17.32 -6.30 -28.80
C SER A 94 -16.81 -4.93 -29.23
N ALA A 95 -15.69 -5.01 -29.89
CA ALA A 95 -15.12 -4.10 -30.85
C ALA A 95 -16.15 -3.54 -31.84
N ALA A 96 -16.73 -2.40 -31.59
CA ALA A 96 -17.29 -1.61 -32.67
C ALA A 96 -17.38 -0.11 -32.44
N GLN A 97 -17.31 0.47 -31.26
CA GLN A 97 -17.41 1.93 -31.16
C GLN A 97 -16.63 2.63 -30.04
N ASN A 98 -16.05 1.92 -29.10
CA ASN A 98 -15.15 2.53 -28.11
C ASN A 98 -13.89 1.68 -28.03
N ARG A 99 -12.81 2.09 -28.69
CA ARG A 99 -11.50 1.59 -28.37
C ARG A 99 -11.20 2.00 -26.94
N VAL A 100 -11.38 1.05 -26.01
CA VAL A 100 -10.64 1.06 -24.76
C VAL A 100 -9.18 0.91 -25.16
N LEU A 101 -8.53 2.02 -25.49
CA LEU A 101 -7.10 2.07 -25.68
C LEU A 101 -6.48 1.95 -24.29
N MET A 102 -6.35 0.69 -23.86
CA MET A 102 -5.80 0.24 -22.60
C MET A 102 -6.73 0.48 -21.39
N SER A 103 -7.34 -0.60 -20.90
CA SER A 103 -7.31 -0.83 -19.46
C SER A 103 -5.82 -0.89 -19.09
N ARG A 104 -5.20 0.24 -18.87
CA ARG A 104 -4.14 0.27 -17.90
C ARG A 104 -4.89 0.04 -16.58
N THR A 105 -4.92 -1.22 -16.14
CA THR A 105 -4.86 -1.44 -14.72
C THR A 105 -3.68 -0.57 -14.32
N ALA A 106 -3.95 0.65 -13.90
CA ALA A 106 -3.01 1.33 -13.08
C ALA A 106 -2.77 0.28 -11.99
N THR A 107 -1.62 -0.37 -12.03
CA THR A 107 -1.08 -0.89 -10.78
C THR A 107 -1.34 0.27 -9.87
N THR A 108 -2.33 0.10 -9.00
CA THR A 108 -2.80 1.14 -8.11
C THR A 108 -1.53 1.84 -7.68
N ARG A 109 -1.33 3.11 -8.07
CA ARG A 109 -0.29 3.89 -7.43
C ARG A 109 -0.72 3.84 -5.99
N ALA A 110 -0.03 3.04 -5.23
CA ALA A 110 -0.31 2.89 -3.85
C ALA A 110 -0.09 4.28 -3.28
N VAL A 111 -1.18 4.97 -3.00
CA VAL A 111 -1.11 6.31 -2.44
C VAL A 111 -0.51 6.11 -1.06
N SER A 112 0.64 6.73 -0.83
CA SER A 112 1.22 6.78 0.50
C SER A 112 0.12 7.24 1.45
N PRO A 113 -0.23 6.48 2.49
CA PRO A 113 -1.30 6.87 3.40
C PRO A 113 -0.93 8.22 4.02
N GLU A 114 -1.90 9.12 4.11
CA GLU A 114 -1.68 10.35 4.87
C GLU A 114 -1.24 9.98 6.28
N LYS A 115 -0.20 10.67 6.77
CA LYS A 115 0.27 10.50 8.12
C LYS A 115 -0.86 10.93 9.07
N PRO A 116 -1.32 10.04 9.95
CA PRO A 116 -2.34 10.42 10.91
C PRO A 116 -1.78 11.46 11.88
N VAL A 117 -2.56 12.50 12.16
CA VAL A 117 -2.19 13.52 13.12
C VAL A 117 -2.74 13.12 14.49
N TYR A 118 -1.92 12.48 15.30
CA TYR A 118 -2.23 12.25 16.72
C TYR A 118 -1.59 13.35 17.54
N THR A 119 -2.28 14.49 17.68
CA THR A 119 -1.79 15.63 18.49
C THR A 119 -1.83 15.35 20.00
N SER A 120 -2.66 14.41 20.43
CA SER A 120 -2.77 13.95 21.82
C SER A 120 -3.49 12.60 21.88
N ILE A 121 -3.21 11.85 22.92
CA ILE A 121 -3.99 10.65 23.26
C ILE A 121 -5.38 11.09 23.72
N PRO A 122 -6.48 10.45 23.24
CA PRO A 122 -7.81 10.77 23.69
C PRO A 122 -7.95 10.71 25.20
N SER A 123 -8.60 11.73 25.80
CA SER A 123 -8.74 11.83 27.25
C SER A 123 -9.50 10.65 27.86
N GLU A 124 -10.43 10.05 27.10
CA GLU A 124 -11.21 8.88 27.45
C GLU A 124 -10.44 7.56 27.36
N ALA A 125 -9.22 7.56 26.82
CA ALA A 125 -8.40 6.36 26.72
C ALA A 125 -8.03 5.84 28.11
N LYS A 126 -8.32 4.57 28.37
CA LYS A 126 -8.10 3.90 29.64
C LYS A 126 -6.63 3.52 29.80
N GLU A 127 -6.04 3.86 30.94
CA GLU A 127 -4.65 3.50 31.26
C GLU A 127 -4.49 2.00 31.45
N ILE A 128 -3.43 1.44 30.86
CA ILE A 128 -3.01 0.04 31.07
C ILE A 128 -1.85 0.09 32.07
N THR A 129 -2.12 -0.11 33.36
CA THR A 129 -1.11 0.00 34.42
C THR A 129 -0.64 -1.31 35.02
N GLU A 130 -1.50 -2.33 35.12
CA GLU A 130 -1.19 -3.63 35.76
C GLU A 130 -2.08 -4.74 35.22
N MET A 131 -1.93 -5.11 33.97
CA MET A 131 -2.92 -5.95 33.34
C MET A 131 -2.43 -7.33 32.89
N GLN A 132 -1.64 -8.02 33.71
CA GLN A 132 -1.42 -9.43 33.44
C GLN A 132 -2.76 -10.17 33.47
N GLY A 133 -3.22 -10.61 32.28
CA GLY A 133 -4.43 -11.40 32.13
C GLY A 133 -5.74 -10.63 31.95
N THR A 134 -5.73 -9.30 31.95
CA THR A 134 -6.94 -8.51 31.67
C THR A 134 -7.29 -8.58 30.18
N THR A 135 -8.59 -8.67 29.90
CA THR A 135 -9.12 -8.60 28.55
C THR A 135 -9.48 -7.16 28.22
N LEU A 136 -8.86 -6.61 27.19
CA LEU A 136 -9.25 -5.31 26.63
C LEU A 136 -10.56 -5.46 25.89
N LEU A 137 -11.52 -4.59 26.20
CA LEU A 137 -12.81 -4.59 25.54
C LEU A 137 -12.69 -4.00 24.14
N ARG A 138 -13.48 -4.52 23.23
CA ARG A 138 -13.63 -3.95 21.88
C ARG A 138 -14.26 -2.55 21.91
N ASP A 139 -14.12 -1.81 20.84
CA ASP A 139 -14.69 -0.46 20.64
C ASP A 139 -14.22 0.56 21.69
N ALA A 140 -13.00 0.41 22.21
CA ALA A 140 -12.45 1.29 23.23
C ALA A 140 -11.02 1.74 22.89
N SER A 141 -10.64 2.88 23.47
CA SER A 141 -9.27 3.38 23.41
C SER A 141 -8.54 3.11 24.73
N TYR A 142 -7.30 2.68 24.60
CA TYR A 142 -6.39 2.39 25.71
C TYR A 142 -5.08 3.14 25.52
N LYS A 143 -4.34 3.34 26.61
CA LYS A 143 -3.03 3.99 26.60
C LYS A 143 -2.06 3.33 27.57
N ILE A 144 -0.78 3.42 27.22
CA ILE A 144 0.36 3.03 28.05
C ILE A 144 1.21 4.30 28.17
N THR A 145 1.10 5.03 29.27
CA THR A 145 1.80 6.31 29.50
C THR A 145 2.94 6.19 30.50
N SER A 146 3.15 5.01 31.07
CA SER A 146 4.30 4.64 31.89
C SER A 146 4.86 3.29 31.43
N ASP A 147 6.13 3.02 31.75
CA ASP A 147 6.79 1.79 31.33
C ASP A 147 5.99 0.56 31.79
N TYR A 148 5.63 -0.26 30.83
CA TYR A 148 4.81 -1.45 31.03
C TYR A 148 5.54 -2.71 30.57
N ASN A 149 5.57 -3.71 31.44
CA ASN A 149 6.18 -5.02 31.14
C ASN A 149 5.10 -6.10 31.26
N GLY A 150 4.67 -6.65 30.15
CA GLY A 150 3.65 -7.69 30.15
C GLY A 150 2.85 -7.76 28.87
N THR A 151 1.81 -8.60 28.93
CA THR A 151 0.85 -8.82 27.86
C THR A 151 -0.57 -8.72 28.42
N PHE A 152 -1.54 -8.51 27.52
CA PHE A 152 -2.94 -8.49 27.86
C PHE A 152 -3.73 -9.29 26.80
N LYS A 153 -4.96 -9.61 27.09
CA LYS A 153 -5.86 -10.27 26.14
C LYS A 153 -6.73 -9.24 25.45
N PHE A 154 -7.10 -9.53 24.23
CA PHE A 154 -8.07 -8.75 23.50
C PHE A 154 -9.36 -9.54 23.37
N ASP A 155 -10.50 -8.88 23.51
CA ASP A 155 -11.78 -9.41 23.08
C ASP A 155 -11.86 -9.27 21.56
N GLY A 156 -11.42 -10.34 20.86
CA GLY A 156 -11.23 -10.34 19.40
C GLY A 156 -12.54 -10.08 18.65
N TYR A 157 -12.45 -9.35 17.53
CA TYR A 157 -13.57 -9.01 16.68
C TYR A 157 -13.24 -9.20 15.20
N ASP A 158 -14.15 -9.82 14.45
CA ASP A 158 -14.07 -9.93 12.99
C ASP A 158 -14.72 -8.70 12.33
N GLY A 159 -13.98 -7.61 12.18
CA GLY A 159 -14.55 -6.41 11.60
C GLY A 159 -13.54 -5.26 11.43
N GLU A 160 -14.06 -4.05 11.35
CA GLU A 160 -13.27 -2.83 11.24
C GLU A 160 -12.39 -2.60 12.47
N ILE A 161 -11.30 -1.81 12.30
CA ILE A 161 -10.45 -1.40 13.42
C ILE A 161 -11.25 -0.47 14.33
N LYS A 162 -11.54 -0.92 15.53
CA LYS A 162 -12.33 -0.14 16.51
C LYS A 162 -11.63 0.01 17.85
N THR A 163 -10.70 -0.89 18.18
CA THR A 163 -9.90 -0.81 19.41
C THR A 163 -8.54 -0.21 19.11
N LYS A 164 -8.16 0.83 19.84
CA LYS A 164 -6.86 1.50 19.70
C LYS A 164 -6.08 1.41 20.99
N VAL A 165 -4.78 1.14 20.88
CA VAL A 165 -3.85 1.18 22.00
C VAL A 165 -2.74 2.18 21.67
N TYR A 166 -2.70 3.28 22.39
CA TYR A 166 -1.69 4.32 22.28
C TYR A 166 -0.54 3.98 23.22
N VAL A 167 0.65 3.80 22.68
CA VAL A 167 1.88 3.56 23.43
C VAL A 167 2.65 4.87 23.48
N ASP A 168 2.77 5.48 24.67
CA ASP A 168 3.45 6.76 24.92
C ASP A 168 4.57 6.61 25.98
N ALA A 169 5.05 5.39 26.16
CA ALA A 169 6.14 5.02 27.05
C ALA A 169 6.84 3.76 26.49
N THR A 170 7.63 3.06 27.30
CA THR A 170 8.22 1.79 26.89
C THR A 170 7.27 0.64 27.22
N TRP A 171 6.83 -0.08 26.19
CA TRP A 171 6.12 -1.34 26.35
C TRP A 171 7.05 -2.52 26.07
N THR A 172 7.37 -3.32 27.09
CA THR A 172 8.14 -4.55 26.96
C THR A 172 7.20 -5.75 26.87
N ILE A 173 7.29 -6.48 25.78
CA ILE A 173 6.54 -7.72 25.53
C ILE A 173 7.50 -8.90 25.73
N PRO A 174 7.43 -9.62 26.87
CA PRO A 174 8.47 -10.60 27.23
C PRO A 174 8.41 -11.92 26.48
N THR A 175 7.31 -12.15 25.74
CA THR A 175 7.07 -13.43 25.04
C THR A 175 6.42 -13.17 23.69
N THR A 176 6.17 -14.23 22.93
CA THR A 176 5.33 -14.14 21.72
C THR A 176 3.96 -13.57 22.07
N PHE A 177 3.51 -12.59 21.30
CA PHE A 177 2.25 -11.92 21.52
C PHE A 177 1.44 -11.74 20.24
N GLN A 178 0.15 -12.03 20.35
CA GLN A 178 -0.78 -11.99 19.22
C GLN A 178 -1.80 -10.86 19.39
N PHE A 179 -1.76 -9.90 18.49
CA PHE A 179 -2.73 -8.83 18.37
C PHE A 179 -3.94 -9.34 17.60
N GLN A 180 -5.11 -9.30 18.24
CA GLN A 180 -6.35 -9.84 17.71
C GLN A 180 -6.95 -8.94 16.60
N ASN A 181 -7.97 -9.46 15.91
CA ASN A 181 -8.68 -8.74 14.86
C ASN A 181 -9.22 -7.38 15.32
N GLY A 182 -9.18 -6.38 14.45
CA GLY A 182 -9.79 -5.07 14.68
C GLY A 182 -9.04 -4.16 15.65
N ILE A 183 -7.73 -4.36 15.85
CA ILE A 183 -6.91 -3.57 16.77
C ILE A 183 -5.87 -2.76 16.01
N GLU A 184 -5.73 -1.51 16.39
CA GLU A 184 -4.60 -0.65 16.01
C GLU A 184 -3.71 -0.38 17.22
N ILE A 185 -2.43 -0.71 17.09
CA ILE A 185 -1.38 -0.31 18.03
C ILE A 185 -0.71 0.92 17.45
N ILE A 186 -0.69 2.00 18.22
CA ILE A 186 -0.14 3.29 17.80
C ILE A 186 1.05 3.60 18.72
N VAL A 187 2.26 3.55 18.17
CA VAL A 187 3.49 3.92 18.90
C VAL A 187 3.71 5.41 18.68
N MET A 188 3.52 6.19 19.73
CA MET A 188 3.63 7.65 19.72
C MET A 188 5.09 8.10 19.56
N ASP A 189 5.28 9.39 19.33
CA ASP A 189 6.60 9.99 19.27
C ASP A 189 7.37 9.74 20.58
N ASN A 190 8.64 9.36 20.48
CA ASN A 190 9.52 8.96 21.61
C ASN A 190 9.11 7.69 22.38
N ALA A 191 8.02 7.06 22.02
CA ALA A 191 7.59 5.81 22.65
C ALA A 191 8.31 4.60 22.05
N LYS A 192 8.28 3.47 22.78
CA LYS A 192 8.99 2.29 22.37
C LYS A 192 8.23 1.00 22.67
N ILE A 193 8.20 0.09 21.69
CA ILE A 193 7.84 -1.32 21.90
C ILE A 193 9.12 -2.16 21.82
N LYS A 194 9.34 -3.02 22.82
CA LYS A 194 10.37 -4.05 22.81
C LYS A 194 9.74 -5.43 22.94
N ALA A 195 9.90 -6.29 21.93
CA ALA A 195 9.35 -7.63 21.96
C ALA A 195 10.47 -8.68 21.86
N SER A 196 10.54 -9.56 22.85
CA SER A 196 11.53 -10.65 22.91
C SER A 196 11.11 -11.89 22.15
N GLY A 197 9.99 -11.87 21.43
CA GLY A 197 9.48 -12.97 20.65
C GLY A 197 8.79 -12.49 19.39
N VAL A 198 7.82 -13.26 18.92
CA VAL A 198 7.07 -12.93 17.71
C VAL A 198 5.91 -12.00 18.04
N MET A 199 5.85 -10.83 17.40
CA MET A 199 4.67 -9.98 17.37
C MET A 199 3.80 -10.38 16.18
N THR A 200 2.62 -10.95 16.43
CA THR A 200 1.71 -11.40 15.37
C THR A 200 0.50 -10.51 15.29
N PHE A 201 0.31 -9.85 14.16
CA PHE A 201 -0.87 -9.05 13.84
C PHE A 201 -1.83 -9.89 13.00
N ILE A 202 -3.02 -10.16 13.53
CA ILE A 202 -4.03 -10.94 12.84
C ILE A 202 -4.90 -10.00 11.99
N ARG A 203 -5.64 -10.59 11.09
CA ARG A 203 -6.67 -9.98 10.23
C ARG A 203 -7.27 -8.68 10.79
N ASN A 204 -7.30 -7.60 9.99
CA ASN A 204 -7.79 -6.27 10.36
C ASN A 204 -7.06 -5.63 11.56
N SER A 205 -5.85 -6.06 11.90
CA SER A 205 -5.03 -5.39 12.88
C SER A 205 -3.94 -4.54 12.21
N MET A 206 -3.54 -3.48 12.89
CA MET A 206 -2.60 -2.50 12.35
C MET A 206 -1.54 -2.13 13.39
N LEU A 207 -0.31 -1.97 12.93
CA LEU A 207 0.75 -1.30 13.66
C LEU A 207 1.03 0.04 12.99
N THR A 208 0.86 1.12 13.74
CA THR A 208 1.18 2.49 13.32
C THR A 208 2.32 2.99 14.19
N VAL A 209 3.43 3.39 13.56
CA VAL A 209 4.61 3.93 14.27
C VAL A 209 4.79 5.39 13.85
N MET A 210 4.72 6.32 14.80
CA MET A 210 4.87 7.75 14.57
C MET A 210 6.35 8.14 14.43
N ASP A 211 6.67 9.39 14.06
CA ASP A 211 8.01 9.83 13.61
C ASP A 211 9.18 9.41 14.48
N GLU A 212 9.09 9.61 15.79
CA GLU A 212 10.14 9.26 16.74
C GLU A 212 9.82 7.98 17.51
N GLY A 213 8.72 7.32 17.15
CA GLY A 213 8.33 6.03 17.71
C GLY A 213 9.27 4.91 17.28
N ASN A 214 9.51 3.97 18.18
CA ASN A 214 10.44 2.87 17.95
C ASN A 214 9.79 1.51 18.23
N VAL A 215 10.00 0.55 17.33
CA VAL A 215 9.62 -0.85 17.54
C VAL A 215 10.85 -1.72 17.35
N GLU A 216 11.19 -2.46 18.40
CA GLU A 216 12.25 -3.47 18.37
C GLU A 216 11.62 -4.84 18.62
N ALA A 217 11.78 -5.77 17.70
CA ALA A 217 11.22 -7.12 17.84
C ALA A 217 12.18 -8.18 17.29
N GLU A 218 12.08 -9.39 17.80
CA GLU A 218 12.78 -10.52 17.21
C GLU A 218 12.18 -10.90 15.87
N ASN A 219 10.86 -11.02 15.82
CA ASN A 219 10.11 -11.26 14.60
C ASN A 219 8.79 -10.46 14.61
N ILE A 220 8.34 -10.02 13.43
CA ILE A 220 7.01 -9.43 13.26
C ILE A 220 6.30 -10.20 12.15
N SER A 221 5.03 -10.57 12.37
CA SER A 221 4.22 -11.29 11.39
C SER A 221 2.86 -10.63 11.21
N PHE A 222 2.51 -10.31 9.96
CA PHE A 222 1.18 -9.83 9.57
C PHE A 222 0.46 -10.97 8.86
N THR A 223 -0.53 -11.58 9.52
CA THR A 223 -1.13 -12.85 9.07
C THR A 223 -2.24 -12.70 8.04
N ASN A 224 -2.61 -13.83 7.43
CA ASN A 224 -3.57 -13.95 6.33
C ASN A 224 -4.95 -13.34 6.61
N GLY A 225 -5.49 -12.75 5.58
CA GLY A 225 -6.90 -12.42 5.41
C GLY A 225 -7.25 -11.00 5.83
N ALA A 226 -7.12 -10.08 4.89
CA ALA A 226 -7.53 -8.68 4.83
C ALA A 226 -7.38 -7.82 6.11
N PRO A 227 -7.05 -6.56 5.94
CA PRO A 227 -5.71 -6.07 5.72
C PRO A 227 -4.99 -5.86 7.06
N ALA A 228 -4.19 -6.83 7.49
CA ALA A 228 -3.17 -6.53 8.48
C ALA A 228 -2.16 -5.57 7.85
N ALA A 229 -1.82 -4.48 8.51
CA ALA A 229 -0.99 -3.43 7.94
C ALA A 229 0.09 -2.94 8.91
N LEU A 230 1.25 -2.61 8.34
CA LEU A 230 2.26 -1.76 8.98
C LEU A 230 2.21 -0.38 8.32
N ARG A 231 2.10 0.66 9.15
CA ARG A 231 2.29 2.06 8.76
C ARG A 231 3.42 2.62 9.60
N ASN A 232 4.57 2.83 9.00
CA ASN A 232 5.76 3.29 9.71
C ASN A 232 6.16 4.69 9.25
N TRP A 233 6.23 5.62 10.16
CA TRP A 233 6.89 6.93 10.01
C TRP A 233 8.10 7.08 10.94
N GLY A 234 8.26 6.18 11.92
CA GLY A 234 9.36 6.11 12.86
C GLY A 234 10.40 5.05 12.51
N ASN A 235 10.79 4.27 13.49
CA ASN A 235 11.81 3.23 13.34
C ASN A 235 11.25 1.85 13.72
N VAL A 236 11.42 0.90 12.82
CA VAL A 236 11.08 -0.52 13.05
C VAL A 236 12.32 -1.36 12.83
N SER A 237 12.78 -2.03 13.89
CA SER A 237 13.94 -2.91 13.86
C SER A 237 13.52 -4.36 14.18
N VAL A 238 13.78 -5.25 13.23
CA VAL A 238 13.45 -6.68 13.36
C VAL A 238 14.74 -7.51 13.26
N THR A 239 15.12 -8.15 14.35
CA THR A 239 16.41 -8.87 14.41
C THR A 239 16.46 -10.05 13.44
N ASN A 240 15.33 -10.72 13.24
CA ASN A 240 15.24 -11.88 12.33
C ASN A 240 14.35 -11.54 11.12
N THR A 241 13.07 -11.91 11.16
CA THR A 241 12.21 -11.85 9.97
C THR A 241 10.95 -11.03 10.19
N MET A 242 10.70 -10.12 9.28
CA MET A 242 9.38 -9.52 9.10
C MET A 242 8.61 -10.34 8.06
N THR A 243 7.45 -10.88 8.42
CA THR A 243 6.63 -11.69 7.52
C THR A 243 5.36 -10.96 7.13
N LEU A 244 5.16 -10.80 5.83
CA LEU A 244 3.96 -10.21 5.24
C LEU A 244 3.18 -11.32 4.54
N HIS A 245 2.09 -11.78 5.14
CA HIS A 245 1.22 -12.78 4.53
C HIS A 245 0.29 -12.16 3.48
N SER A 246 -0.37 -13.02 2.72
CA SER A 246 -1.23 -12.63 1.61
C SER A 246 -2.27 -11.57 2.00
N GLY A 247 -2.33 -10.47 1.25
CA GLY A 247 -3.20 -9.32 1.52
C GLY A 247 -2.66 -8.31 2.54
N ALA A 248 -1.51 -8.57 3.17
CA ALA A 248 -0.88 -7.58 4.05
C ALA A 248 -0.35 -6.38 3.25
N THR A 249 -0.36 -5.20 3.87
CA THR A 249 0.19 -3.97 3.29
C THR A 249 1.27 -3.41 4.21
N LEU A 250 2.35 -2.90 3.61
CA LEU A 250 3.40 -2.20 4.32
C LEU A 250 3.59 -0.82 3.68
N TYR A 251 3.44 0.21 4.49
CA TYR A 251 3.85 1.56 4.17
C TYR A 251 5.04 1.95 5.05
N ASN A 252 6.10 2.45 4.43
CA ASN A 252 7.29 2.93 5.13
C ASN A 252 7.66 4.36 4.73
N GLY A 253 7.32 5.31 5.56
CA GLY A 253 7.80 6.71 5.49
C GLY A 253 8.94 7.00 6.49
N GLY A 254 9.32 6.00 7.30
CA GLY A 254 10.42 6.05 8.26
C GLY A 254 11.55 5.08 7.90
N THR A 255 12.15 4.45 8.91
CA THR A 255 13.23 3.47 8.70
C THR A 255 12.77 2.08 9.12
N ILE A 256 13.00 1.09 8.26
CA ILE A 256 12.87 -0.33 8.59
C ILE A 256 14.23 -0.99 8.45
N THR A 257 14.67 -1.66 9.51
CA THR A 257 15.82 -2.57 9.48
C THR A 257 15.35 -3.98 9.79
N SER A 258 15.75 -4.95 9.00
CA SER A 258 15.42 -6.37 9.23
C SER A 258 16.52 -7.25 8.69
N LYS A 259 16.66 -8.45 9.26
CA LYS A 259 17.51 -9.44 8.58
C LYS A 259 16.87 -9.83 7.24
N ASP A 260 15.61 -10.25 7.26
CA ASP A 260 14.87 -10.64 6.06
C ASP A 260 13.43 -10.06 6.08
N ILE A 261 12.87 -9.81 4.91
CA ILE A 261 11.43 -9.61 4.75
C ILE A 261 10.89 -10.78 3.91
N ALA A 262 10.10 -11.64 4.56
CA ALA A 262 9.41 -12.74 3.91
C ALA A 262 8.02 -12.30 3.45
N ILE A 263 7.72 -12.45 2.17
CA ILE A 263 6.53 -11.91 1.53
C ILE A 263 5.75 -13.03 0.86
N ASN A 264 4.44 -13.06 1.07
CA ASN A 264 3.53 -13.91 0.32
C ASN A 264 2.85 -13.13 -0.83
N SER A 265 2.27 -13.86 -1.78
CA SER A 265 1.57 -13.27 -2.94
C SER A 265 0.44 -12.30 -2.54
N ASN A 266 0.06 -11.39 -3.43
CA ASN A 266 -0.96 -10.36 -3.21
C ASN A 266 -0.63 -9.39 -2.05
N THR A 267 0.63 -9.14 -1.83
CA THR A 267 1.14 -8.19 -0.84
C THR A 267 1.60 -6.92 -1.54
N GLN A 268 1.51 -5.79 -0.84
CA GLN A 268 1.95 -4.50 -1.35
C GLN A 268 2.92 -3.83 -0.38
N ILE A 269 4.01 -3.28 -0.92
CA ILE A 269 4.95 -2.43 -0.18
C ILE A 269 5.07 -1.08 -0.88
N ILE A 270 4.93 -0.01 -0.08
CA ILE A 270 5.28 1.36 -0.47
C ILE A 270 6.40 1.81 0.44
N ASN A 271 7.53 2.17 -0.16
CA ASN A 271 8.67 2.70 0.58
C ASN A 271 8.95 4.15 0.16
N ASP A 272 8.70 5.08 1.06
CA ASP A 272 8.95 6.51 0.85
C ASP A 272 10.24 6.97 1.55
N ASN A 273 10.87 6.12 2.39
CA ASN A 273 12.13 6.47 3.04
C ASN A 273 13.12 5.28 2.98
N LYS A 274 13.47 4.62 4.06
CA LYS A 274 14.57 3.67 4.07
C LYS A 274 14.15 2.26 4.52
N ILE A 275 14.49 1.24 3.70
CA ILE A 275 14.46 -0.18 4.08
C ILE A 275 15.88 -0.73 3.95
N GLU A 276 16.40 -1.35 5.02
CA GLU A 276 17.73 -1.94 5.07
C GLU A 276 17.65 -3.40 5.52
N LEU A 277 18.14 -4.30 4.70
CA LEU A 277 18.09 -5.74 4.92
C LEU A 277 19.49 -6.34 5.02
N GLU A 278 19.71 -7.17 6.02
CA GLU A 278 20.96 -7.92 6.13
C GLU A 278 21.00 -9.16 5.21
N GLY A 279 19.86 -9.63 4.75
CA GLY A 279 19.68 -10.85 3.99
C GLY A 279 18.91 -10.67 2.69
N GLU A 280 17.86 -11.48 2.52
CA GLU A 280 17.12 -11.59 1.27
C GLU A 280 15.83 -10.74 1.24
N PHE A 281 15.52 -10.21 0.05
CA PHE A 281 14.27 -9.58 -0.29
C PHE A 281 13.62 -10.35 -1.45
N ASN A 282 12.77 -11.31 -1.08
CA ASN A 282 12.13 -12.19 -2.05
C ASN A 282 10.72 -11.70 -2.37
N LEU A 283 10.52 -11.26 -3.60
CA LEU A 283 9.27 -10.73 -4.13
C LEU A 283 8.52 -11.85 -4.87
N PRO A 284 7.43 -12.38 -4.31
CA PRO A 284 6.68 -13.47 -4.92
C PRO A 284 5.88 -12.98 -6.14
N SER A 285 5.20 -13.92 -6.79
CA SER A 285 4.24 -13.60 -7.85
C SER A 285 3.07 -12.75 -7.33
N ASN A 286 2.53 -11.89 -8.20
CA ASN A 286 1.43 -10.95 -7.86
C ASN A 286 1.78 -10.01 -6.68
N PHE A 287 3.01 -9.59 -6.61
CA PHE A 287 3.49 -8.63 -5.60
C PHE A 287 3.67 -7.25 -6.22
N SER A 288 3.44 -6.20 -5.45
CA SER A 288 3.67 -4.82 -5.86
C SER A 288 4.62 -4.11 -4.92
N LEU A 289 5.72 -3.57 -5.49
CA LEU A 289 6.65 -2.68 -4.82
C LEU A 289 6.60 -1.30 -5.48
N GLU A 290 6.32 -0.28 -4.70
CA GLU A 290 6.59 1.11 -5.06
C GLU A 290 7.70 1.65 -4.16
N ASN A 291 8.84 1.98 -4.75
CA ASN A 291 9.99 2.54 -4.04
C ASN A 291 10.21 4.00 -4.44
N ASN A 292 9.87 4.91 -3.56
CA ASN A 292 10.16 6.34 -3.67
C ASN A 292 11.36 6.74 -2.81
N GLY A 293 11.83 5.83 -1.94
CA GLY A 293 12.96 5.99 -1.03
C GLY A 293 14.13 5.07 -1.37
N GLU A 294 14.77 4.54 -0.38
CA GLU A 294 15.98 3.74 -0.50
C GLU A 294 15.75 2.32 -0.01
N ILE A 295 16.20 1.32 -0.76
CA ILE A 295 16.18 -0.09 -0.36
C ILE A 295 17.57 -0.69 -0.55
N TYR A 296 18.10 -1.27 0.52
CA TYR A 296 19.41 -1.92 0.55
C TYR A 296 19.30 -3.36 1.05
N GLY A 297 20.15 -4.25 0.53
CA GLY A 297 20.22 -5.62 1.03
C GLY A 297 21.28 -6.47 0.33
N LYS A 298 21.33 -7.77 0.69
CA LYS A 298 22.26 -8.69 0.05
C LYS A 298 21.70 -9.28 -1.24
N LYS A 299 20.45 -9.73 -1.21
CA LYS A 299 19.89 -10.41 -2.37
C LYS A 299 18.45 -10.00 -2.61
N MET A 300 18.16 -9.56 -3.82
CA MET A 300 16.81 -9.29 -4.28
C MET A 300 16.40 -10.33 -5.31
N ILE A 301 15.26 -10.97 -5.09
CA ILE A 301 14.68 -11.93 -6.02
C ILE A 301 13.29 -11.42 -6.39
N ALA A 302 12.94 -11.40 -7.67
CA ALA A 302 11.58 -11.14 -8.11
C ALA A 302 11.10 -12.22 -9.06
N ASN A 303 9.90 -12.74 -8.77
CA ASN A 303 9.27 -13.81 -9.52
C ASN A 303 8.24 -13.26 -10.52
N SER A 304 7.64 -14.17 -11.29
CA SER A 304 6.66 -13.85 -12.34
C SER A 304 5.53 -12.98 -11.81
N ASP A 305 5.10 -12.01 -12.62
CA ASP A 305 4.01 -11.09 -12.33
C ASP A 305 4.25 -10.17 -11.11
N ALA A 306 5.46 -10.16 -10.54
CA ALA A 306 5.84 -9.11 -9.60
C ALA A 306 5.98 -7.78 -10.36
N VAL A 307 5.48 -6.69 -9.77
CA VAL A 307 5.59 -5.34 -10.32
C VAL A 307 6.46 -4.51 -9.40
N ILE A 308 7.58 -4.01 -9.94
CA ILE A 308 8.52 -3.15 -9.22
C ILE A 308 8.50 -1.79 -9.88
N THR A 309 8.10 -0.77 -9.15
CA THR A 309 8.21 0.63 -9.57
C THR A 309 9.24 1.31 -8.70
N ASN A 310 10.42 1.57 -9.28
CA ASN A 310 11.53 2.24 -8.57
C ASN A 310 11.68 3.68 -9.06
N LYS A 311 11.52 4.61 -8.15
CA LYS A 311 11.68 6.05 -8.39
C LYS A 311 12.87 6.66 -7.65
N ASN A 312 13.59 5.87 -6.85
CA ASN A 312 14.78 6.31 -6.16
C ASN A 312 15.84 5.18 -6.16
N ILE A 313 16.34 4.74 -5.05
CA ILE A 313 17.50 3.88 -4.95
C ILE A 313 17.13 2.45 -4.54
N ILE A 314 17.60 1.47 -5.31
CA ILE A 314 17.61 0.05 -4.94
C ILE A 314 19.03 -0.47 -5.12
N ILE A 315 19.69 -0.92 -4.05
CA ILE A 315 21.04 -1.48 -4.07
C ILE A 315 21.10 -2.81 -3.33
N PHE A 316 21.54 -3.85 -4.03
CA PHE A 316 21.77 -5.18 -3.48
C PHE A 316 23.13 -5.74 -3.92
N GLU A 317 23.66 -6.74 -3.22
CA GLU A 317 24.86 -7.45 -3.71
C GLU A 317 24.49 -8.23 -4.98
N THR A 318 23.35 -8.92 -4.96
CA THR A 318 22.85 -9.65 -6.14
C THR A 318 21.38 -9.37 -6.38
N ILE A 319 21.00 -9.22 -7.65
CA ILE A 319 19.62 -9.08 -8.11
C ILE A 319 19.31 -10.21 -9.10
N SER A 320 18.22 -10.95 -8.87
CA SER A 320 17.78 -12.05 -9.72
C SER A 320 16.29 -11.95 -10.02
N PHE A 321 15.96 -11.73 -11.27
CA PHE A 321 14.60 -11.50 -11.74
C PHE A 321 14.15 -12.61 -12.70
N THR A 322 12.91 -13.10 -12.51
CA THR A 322 12.27 -14.07 -13.40
C THR A 322 10.89 -13.57 -13.77
N ASN A 323 10.71 -13.09 -14.98
CA ASN A 323 9.47 -12.55 -15.56
C ASN A 323 8.76 -11.43 -14.78
N PRO A 324 9.42 -10.55 -14.01
CA PRO A 324 8.75 -9.41 -13.40
C PRO A 324 8.54 -8.28 -14.42
N THR A 325 7.69 -7.33 -14.04
CA THR A 325 7.62 -6.02 -14.68
C THR A 325 8.38 -5.01 -13.82
N VAL A 326 9.38 -4.35 -14.39
CA VAL A 326 10.21 -3.36 -13.69
C VAL A 326 10.09 -2.00 -14.38
N ASN A 327 9.53 -1.04 -13.67
CA ASN A 327 9.49 0.38 -14.05
C ASN A 327 10.55 1.10 -13.23
N ASN A 328 11.67 1.44 -13.84
CA ASN A 328 12.79 2.08 -13.14
C ASN A 328 13.06 3.47 -13.70
N SER A 329 12.87 4.49 -12.87
CA SER A 329 13.15 5.88 -13.20
C SER A 329 14.34 6.49 -12.45
N CYS A 330 15.04 5.69 -11.63
CA CYS A 330 16.25 6.13 -10.92
C CYS A 330 17.31 5.00 -10.89
N SER A 331 17.96 4.78 -9.77
CA SER A 331 19.08 3.85 -9.64
C SER A 331 18.61 2.46 -9.19
N MET A 332 19.04 1.43 -9.93
CA MET A 332 18.98 0.04 -9.49
C MET A 332 20.36 -0.59 -9.67
N GLU A 333 21.03 -0.93 -8.59
CA GLU A 333 22.40 -1.40 -8.63
C GLU A 333 22.56 -2.76 -7.97
N ALA A 334 23.34 -3.63 -8.62
CA ALA A 334 23.84 -4.85 -8.01
C ALA A 334 25.35 -4.75 -7.88
N THR A 335 25.89 -4.91 -6.67
CA THR A 335 27.35 -4.74 -6.45
C THR A 335 28.17 -5.94 -6.90
N ILE A 336 27.53 -7.11 -7.10
CA ILE A 336 28.17 -8.34 -7.58
C ILE A 336 27.59 -8.76 -8.94
N SER A 337 26.28 -9.03 -9.01
CA SER A 337 25.66 -9.52 -10.24
C SER A 337 24.19 -9.20 -10.37
N PHE A 338 23.77 -8.96 -11.60
CA PHE A 338 22.37 -8.81 -12.01
C PHE A 338 22.03 -9.89 -13.04
N TYR A 339 21.04 -10.71 -12.71
CA TYR A 339 20.49 -11.74 -13.59
C TYR A 339 19.03 -11.45 -13.88
N ALA A 340 18.59 -11.53 -15.12
CA ALA A 340 17.21 -11.35 -15.50
C ALA A 340 16.81 -12.32 -16.62
N ASN A 341 15.69 -13.02 -16.41
CA ASN A 341 15.06 -13.90 -17.37
C ASN A 341 13.65 -13.42 -17.63
N GLY A 342 13.28 -13.16 -18.90
CA GLY A 342 11.94 -12.75 -19.31
C GLY A 342 11.44 -11.42 -18.72
N ILE A 343 12.32 -10.53 -18.31
CA ILE A 343 11.98 -9.25 -17.69
C ILE A 343 11.25 -8.31 -18.66
N LYS A 344 10.18 -7.66 -18.20
CA LYS A 344 9.60 -6.48 -18.86
C LYS A 344 10.19 -5.24 -18.22
N LEU A 345 11.17 -4.61 -18.88
CA LEU A 345 11.93 -3.50 -18.34
C LEU A 345 11.54 -2.18 -19.02
N ASN A 346 11.04 -1.22 -18.23
CA ASN A 346 10.75 0.14 -18.64
C ASN A 346 11.72 1.08 -17.92
N LEU A 347 12.69 1.64 -18.66
CA LEU A 347 13.61 2.67 -18.16
C LEU A 347 13.14 4.04 -18.66
N THR A 348 12.71 4.92 -17.76
CA THR A 348 12.23 6.26 -18.16
C THR A 348 13.36 7.29 -18.09
N GLN A 349 14.14 7.30 -17.03
CA GLN A 349 15.34 8.13 -16.84
C GLN A 349 16.38 7.41 -15.98
N GLY A 350 16.04 6.22 -15.52
CA GLY A 350 16.86 5.43 -14.62
C GLY A 350 17.89 4.55 -15.32
N TYR A 351 18.71 3.92 -14.52
CA TYR A 351 19.69 2.96 -14.99
C TYR A 351 19.71 1.70 -14.11
N ILE A 352 20.23 0.62 -14.70
CA ILE A 352 20.60 -0.59 -13.98
C ILE A 352 22.12 -0.75 -14.12
N LYS A 353 22.80 -1.03 -13.02
CA LYS A 353 24.26 -1.19 -13.00
C LYS A 353 24.65 -2.44 -12.22
N ALA A 354 25.55 -3.22 -12.79
CA ALA A 354 26.20 -4.33 -12.09
C ALA A 354 27.55 -4.66 -12.75
N PRO A 355 28.53 -5.19 -12.02
CA PRO A 355 29.78 -5.68 -12.60
C PRO A 355 29.57 -6.84 -13.58
N LYS A 356 28.59 -7.69 -13.29
CA LYS A 356 28.17 -8.79 -14.16
C LYS A 356 26.66 -8.67 -14.42
N MET A 357 26.28 -8.60 -15.71
CA MET A 357 24.89 -8.60 -16.14
C MET A 357 24.65 -9.78 -17.06
N GLU A 358 23.56 -10.50 -16.82
CA GLU A 358 23.13 -11.62 -17.66
C GLU A 358 21.63 -11.51 -17.92
N PHE A 359 21.26 -11.40 -19.19
CA PHE A 359 19.87 -11.37 -19.64
C PHE A 359 19.58 -12.62 -20.44
N GLN A 360 18.52 -13.32 -20.09
CA GLN A 360 17.98 -14.45 -20.84
C GLN A 360 16.57 -14.12 -21.32
N ASN A 361 16.23 -14.62 -22.50
CA ASN A 361 14.90 -14.46 -23.12
C ASN A 361 14.00 -15.63 -22.77
#